data_9ed60e45e8599be802c93bdfafa59659
#
_entry.id   9ed60e45e8599be802c93bdfafa59659
#
_cell.length_a   1.000
_cell.length_b   1.000
_cell.length_c   1.000
_cell.angle_alpha   90.00
_cell.angle_beta   90.00
_cell.angle_gamma   90.00
#
_symmetry.space_group_name_H-M   'P 1'
#
loop_
_entity.id
_entity.type
_entity.pdbx_description
1 polymer ?
#
loop_
_entity_poly.entity_id
_entity_poly.type
_entity_poly.pdbx_seq_one_letter_code
_entity_poly.pdbx_strand_id
1 'polypeptide(L)'
;MAGNLPLVGFHDLLCVLIAGQKLAVKFSNNDDVLMRFMIKYLIFKNANFKDHIVINNSIIKDFDKVIATGSNNTSRYFDFYFRNKPSIIRKNRFSAAILSGKESEIELEKLSNDIFTFFGLGCRNVSKIYFPINYNFDVFFKSMYKWENIIYNHKYASNYNYNRTINLIDKNAFLENGFLILKESKENHSPISVLLYEYYKNIKDLRKKIKLIEKDLQCIVSSNFYKNEVEFGETQNPKLSDYADNIDTIDFLLIK
;
A
#
# COMPACT_ATOMS: atom_id res chain seq x y z
N MET A 1 -7.09 -4.04 13.29
CA MET A 1 -7.03 -3.54 11.91
C MET A 1 -6.14 -2.31 11.85
N ALA A 2 -5.49 -2.01 10.72
CA ALA A 2 -4.78 -0.75 10.49
C ALA A 2 -5.77 0.42 10.32
N GLY A 3 -5.29 1.65 10.38
CA GLY A 3 -6.14 2.85 10.26
C GLY A 3 -5.39 4.03 9.63
N ASN A 4 -4.43 3.75 8.74
CA ASN A 4 -3.73 4.76 7.95
C ASN A 4 -4.59 5.29 6.79
N LEU A 5 -5.54 4.49 6.33
CA LEU A 5 -6.56 4.82 5.34
C LEU A 5 -7.93 4.34 5.81
N PRO A 6 -9.02 4.99 5.37
CA PRO A 6 -10.36 4.51 5.64
C PRO A 6 -10.61 3.13 5.05
N LEU A 7 -11.32 2.28 5.78
CA LEU A 7 -11.77 0.95 5.32
C LEU A 7 -10.65 -0.05 4.96
N VAL A 8 -9.43 0.15 5.45
CA VAL A 8 -8.29 -0.76 5.16
C VAL A 8 -8.60 -2.22 5.51
N GLY A 9 -9.31 -2.46 6.61
CA GLY A 9 -9.68 -3.81 7.03
C GLY A 9 -10.95 -4.37 6.40
N PHE A 10 -11.60 -3.64 5.48
CA PHE A 10 -12.91 -4.05 4.95
C PHE A 10 -12.83 -5.33 4.12
N HIS A 11 -11.79 -5.50 3.30
CA HIS A 11 -11.61 -6.71 2.50
C HIS A 11 -11.42 -7.95 3.38
N ASP A 12 -10.62 -7.87 4.43
CA ASP A 12 -10.44 -8.97 5.38
C ASP A 12 -11.75 -9.31 6.11
N LEU A 13 -12.53 -8.28 6.48
CA LEU A 13 -13.88 -8.47 7.06
C LEU A 13 -14.78 -9.26 6.09
N LEU A 14 -14.82 -8.86 4.82
CA LEU A 14 -15.60 -9.57 3.80
C LEU A 14 -15.14 -11.02 3.64
N CYS A 15 -13.84 -11.27 3.59
CA CYS A 15 -13.29 -12.63 3.48
C CYS A 15 -13.74 -13.53 4.65
N VAL A 16 -13.73 -13.01 5.89
CA VAL A 16 -14.18 -13.78 7.07
C VAL A 16 -15.67 -14.13 6.95
N LEU A 17 -16.50 -13.18 6.53
CA LEU A 17 -17.95 -13.41 6.38
C LEU A 17 -18.28 -14.33 5.20
N ILE A 18 -17.59 -14.19 4.05
CA ILE A 18 -17.75 -15.06 2.88
C ILE A 18 -17.33 -16.50 3.22
N ALA A 19 -16.26 -16.69 4.01
CA ALA A 19 -15.84 -17.99 4.49
C ALA A 19 -16.80 -18.62 5.52
N GLY A 20 -17.92 -17.94 5.86
CA GLY A 20 -18.93 -18.42 6.82
C GLY A 20 -18.44 -18.42 8.28
N GLN A 21 -17.37 -17.70 8.59
CA GLN A 21 -16.77 -17.65 9.91
C GLN A 21 -17.37 -16.52 10.78
N LYS A 22 -17.26 -16.66 12.10
CA LYS A 22 -17.59 -15.56 13.02
C LYS A 22 -16.42 -14.57 13.09
N LEU A 23 -16.75 -13.29 13.00
CA LEU A 23 -15.79 -12.19 13.04
C LEU A 23 -15.75 -11.55 14.42
N ALA A 24 -14.61 -11.61 15.10
CA ALA A 24 -14.30 -10.75 16.23
C ALA A 24 -13.34 -9.65 15.76
N VAL A 25 -13.78 -8.40 15.75
CA VAL A 25 -13.01 -7.30 15.18
C VAL A 25 -12.63 -6.25 16.21
N LYS A 26 -11.37 -5.81 16.15
CA LYS A 26 -10.86 -4.63 16.85
C LYS A 26 -10.38 -3.61 15.84
N PHE A 27 -11.01 -2.44 15.83
CA PHE A 27 -10.65 -1.35 14.94
C PHE A 27 -9.42 -0.58 15.44
N SER A 28 -8.78 0.12 14.52
CA SER A 28 -7.88 1.21 14.86
C SER A 28 -8.69 2.40 15.38
N ASN A 29 -8.14 3.16 16.32
CA ASN A 29 -8.78 4.40 16.79
C ASN A 29 -8.93 5.44 15.68
N ASN A 30 -8.16 5.33 14.60
CA ASN A 30 -8.17 6.26 13.47
C ASN A 30 -9.16 5.84 12.35
N ASP A 31 -9.70 4.61 12.38
CA ASP A 31 -10.61 4.09 11.35
C ASP A 31 -11.67 3.18 11.99
N ASP A 32 -12.54 3.76 12.79
CA ASP A 32 -13.66 3.01 13.37
C ASP A 32 -15.03 3.46 12.85
N VAL A 33 -15.18 4.73 12.47
CA VAL A 33 -16.47 5.32 12.09
C VAL A 33 -17.05 4.66 10.84
N LEU A 34 -16.27 4.62 9.76
CA LEU A 34 -16.75 4.04 8.49
C LEU A 34 -16.89 2.53 8.58
N MET A 35 -15.97 1.84 9.26
CA MET A 35 -16.08 0.40 9.48
C MET A 35 -17.32 0.04 10.28
N ARG A 36 -17.66 0.78 11.35
CA ARG A 36 -18.90 0.59 12.10
C ARG A 36 -20.15 0.85 11.26
N PHE A 37 -20.11 1.87 10.40
CA PHE A 37 -21.20 2.15 9.46
C PHE A 37 -21.40 0.97 8.51
N MET A 38 -20.34 0.44 7.91
CA MET A 38 -20.41 -0.70 6.99
C MET A 38 -20.96 -1.95 7.67
N ILE A 39 -20.54 -2.24 8.91
CA ILE A 39 -21.09 -3.37 9.67
C ILE A 39 -22.59 -3.17 9.95
N LYS A 40 -22.99 -1.97 10.37
CA LYS A 40 -24.42 -1.66 10.58
C LYS A 40 -25.21 -1.82 9.29
N TYR A 41 -24.67 -1.41 8.16
CA TYR A 41 -25.29 -1.56 6.84
C TYR A 41 -25.45 -3.05 6.45
N LEU A 42 -24.42 -3.87 6.67
CA LEU A 42 -24.48 -5.31 6.43
C LEU A 42 -25.58 -5.97 7.29
N ILE A 43 -25.65 -5.66 8.58
CA ILE A 43 -26.67 -6.17 9.51
C ILE A 43 -28.06 -5.69 9.09
N PHE A 44 -28.20 -4.44 8.65
CA PHE A 44 -29.47 -3.91 8.13
C PHE A 44 -29.94 -4.68 6.88
N LYS A 45 -29.03 -5.03 5.98
CA LYS A 45 -29.34 -5.82 4.77
C LYS A 45 -29.68 -7.28 5.07
N ASN A 46 -29.00 -7.87 6.07
CA ASN A 46 -29.28 -9.22 6.52
C ASN A 46 -29.02 -9.34 8.02
N ALA A 47 -30.11 -9.48 8.80
CA ALA A 47 -30.05 -9.55 10.27
C ALA A 47 -29.20 -10.72 10.81
N ASN A 48 -29.00 -11.79 10.04
CA ASN A 48 -28.18 -12.94 10.45
C ASN A 48 -26.71 -12.54 10.72
N PHE A 49 -26.21 -11.47 10.09
CA PHE A 49 -24.85 -10.98 10.36
C PHE A 49 -24.65 -10.50 11.81
N LYS A 50 -25.73 -10.17 12.53
CA LYS A 50 -25.65 -9.75 13.93
C LYS A 50 -24.99 -10.79 14.82
N ASP A 51 -25.28 -12.07 14.58
CA ASP A 51 -24.75 -13.18 15.37
C ASP A 51 -23.34 -13.63 14.92
N HIS A 52 -22.89 -13.10 13.78
CA HIS A 52 -21.58 -13.41 13.21
C HIS A 52 -20.53 -12.33 13.42
N ILE A 53 -20.91 -11.13 13.87
CA ILE A 53 -19.97 -9.99 14.01
C ILE A 53 -19.96 -9.47 15.44
N VAL A 54 -18.80 -9.57 16.08
CA VAL A 54 -18.55 -9.02 17.42
C VAL A 54 -17.52 -7.92 17.35
N ILE A 55 -17.89 -6.71 17.77
CA ILE A 55 -16.97 -5.57 17.84
C ILE A 55 -16.37 -5.50 19.24
N ASN A 56 -15.06 -5.60 19.34
CA ASN A 56 -14.33 -5.56 20.60
C ASN A 56 -13.51 -4.25 20.70
N ASN A 57 -13.60 -3.58 21.83
CA ASN A 57 -12.76 -2.41 22.15
C ASN A 57 -11.51 -2.81 22.96
N SER A 58 -11.50 -4.03 23.51
CA SER A 58 -10.42 -4.59 24.32
C SER A 58 -9.65 -5.70 23.58
N ILE A 59 -8.75 -6.37 24.27
CA ILE A 59 -7.98 -7.50 23.72
C ILE A 59 -8.93 -8.69 23.50
N ILE A 60 -8.91 -9.22 22.28
CA ILE A 60 -9.65 -10.44 21.92
C ILE A 60 -8.84 -11.65 22.40
N LYS A 61 -9.45 -12.53 23.19
CA LYS A 61 -8.77 -13.70 23.76
C LYS A 61 -9.18 -15.01 23.08
N ASP A 62 -10.45 -15.13 22.75
CA ASP A 62 -11.02 -16.37 22.20
C ASP A 62 -11.17 -16.24 20.68
N PHE A 63 -10.28 -16.90 19.95
CA PHE A 63 -10.28 -16.97 18.49
C PHE A 63 -9.49 -18.19 18.02
N ASP A 64 -9.86 -18.71 16.86
CA ASP A 64 -9.19 -19.85 16.22
C ASP A 64 -8.08 -19.39 15.26
N LYS A 65 -8.32 -18.31 14.52
CA LYS A 65 -7.41 -17.73 13.55
C LYS A 65 -7.33 -16.22 13.73
N VAL A 66 -6.21 -15.62 13.30
CA VAL A 66 -6.03 -14.18 13.40
C VAL A 66 -5.55 -13.57 12.09
N ILE A 67 -6.10 -12.43 11.73
CA ILE A 67 -5.59 -11.56 10.70
C ILE A 67 -5.25 -10.24 11.37
N ALA A 68 -3.98 -9.87 11.38
CA ALA A 68 -3.50 -8.66 12.04
C ALA A 68 -2.67 -7.81 11.07
N THR A 69 -2.88 -6.50 11.10
CA THR A 69 -2.14 -5.54 10.27
C THR A 69 -1.46 -4.53 11.17
N GLY A 70 -0.18 -4.30 10.97
CA GLY A 70 0.59 -3.35 11.78
C GLY A 70 1.88 -2.91 11.10
N SER A 71 2.53 -1.89 11.69
CA SER A 71 3.88 -1.49 11.29
C SER A 71 4.88 -2.64 11.51
N ASN A 72 6.07 -2.54 10.93
CA ASN A 72 7.12 -3.55 11.14
C ASN A 72 7.45 -3.77 12.62
N ASN A 73 7.38 -2.74 13.47
CA ASN A 73 7.55 -2.89 14.91
C ASN A 73 6.36 -3.62 15.55
N THR A 74 5.13 -3.22 15.21
CA THR A 74 3.92 -3.85 15.74
C THR A 74 3.81 -5.31 15.31
N SER A 75 4.22 -5.64 14.09
CA SER A 75 4.17 -7.02 13.58
C SER A 75 5.06 -7.98 14.39
N ARG A 76 6.20 -7.54 14.91
CA ARG A 76 7.05 -8.35 15.80
C ARG A 76 6.31 -8.76 17.09
N TYR A 77 5.53 -7.84 17.66
CA TYR A 77 4.69 -8.15 18.80
C TYR A 77 3.57 -9.12 18.43
N PHE A 78 2.96 -8.96 17.25
CA PHE A 78 1.93 -9.88 16.78
C PHE A 78 2.49 -11.27 16.50
N ASP A 79 3.68 -11.38 15.87
CA ASP A 79 4.38 -12.65 15.67
C ASP A 79 4.60 -13.39 17.02
N PHE A 80 4.92 -12.65 18.08
CA PHE A 80 5.10 -13.22 19.41
C PHE A 80 3.76 -13.62 20.07
N TYR A 81 2.76 -12.73 20.07
CA TYR A 81 1.48 -12.98 20.75
C TYR A 81 0.65 -14.07 20.08
N PHE A 82 0.70 -14.16 18.76
CA PHE A 82 -0.13 -15.08 17.98
C PHE A 82 0.61 -16.35 17.52
N ARG A 83 1.85 -16.56 17.99
CA ARG A 83 2.69 -17.70 17.56
C ARG A 83 2.04 -19.09 17.69
N ASN A 84 1.08 -19.25 18.60
CA ASN A 84 0.40 -20.52 18.87
C ASN A 84 -0.93 -20.66 18.13
N LYS A 85 -1.28 -19.73 17.25
CA LYS A 85 -2.51 -19.73 16.46
C LYS A 85 -2.18 -19.52 14.98
N PRO A 86 -2.96 -20.13 14.07
CA PRO A 86 -2.85 -19.79 12.66
C PRO A 86 -3.06 -18.30 12.45
N SER A 87 -2.12 -17.65 11.77
CA SER A 87 -2.14 -16.19 11.67
C SER A 87 -1.66 -15.67 10.33
N ILE A 88 -2.33 -14.65 9.81
CA ILE A 88 -1.82 -13.74 8.78
C ILE A 88 -1.41 -12.44 9.46
N ILE A 89 -0.12 -12.16 9.50
CA ILE A 89 0.40 -10.91 10.05
C ILE A 89 0.93 -10.07 8.90
N ARG A 90 0.17 -9.04 8.56
CA ARG A 90 0.48 -8.11 7.48
C ARG A 90 1.46 -7.06 7.97
N LYS A 91 2.55 -6.91 7.23
CA LYS A 91 3.64 -5.95 7.49
C LYS A 91 3.57 -4.80 6.49
N ASN A 92 4.39 -3.77 6.70
CA ASN A 92 4.50 -2.71 5.71
C ASN A 92 5.05 -3.28 4.40
N ARG A 93 4.35 -2.97 3.32
CA ARG A 93 4.78 -3.26 1.95
C ARG A 93 4.82 -1.99 1.14
N PHE A 94 5.52 -2.02 0.03
CA PHE A 94 5.59 -0.92 -0.91
C PHE A 94 5.27 -1.40 -2.32
N SER A 95 4.93 -0.46 -3.19
CA SER A 95 4.77 -0.73 -4.61
C SER A 95 5.81 0.00 -5.42
N ALA A 96 6.24 -0.62 -6.50
CA ALA A 96 7.27 -0.07 -7.37
C ALA A 96 6.78 0.04 -8.83
N ALA A 97 7.33 1.01 -9.57
CA ALA A 97 7.17 1.09 -11.01
C ALA A 97 8.49 0.81 -11.72
N ILE A 98 8.42 0.20 -12.90
CA ILE A 98 9.55 0.01 -13.80
C ILE A 98 9.24 0.74 -15.09
N LEU A 99 10.03 1.76 -15.41
CA LEU A 99 9.89 2.52 -16.63
C LEU A 99 10.94 2.10 -17.66
N SER A 100 10.54 2.08 -18.92
CA SER A 100 11.42 1.75 -20.04
C SER A 100 12.11 2.99 -20.63
N GLY A 101 11.55 4.18 -20.33
CA GLY A 101 11.90 5.44 -20.97
C GLY A 101 11.18 5.68 -22.30
N LYS A 102 10.18 4.85 -22.63
CA LYS A 102 9.36 4.95 -23.84
C LYS A 102 7.86 5.11 -23.54
N GLU A 103 7.53 5.31 -22.27
CA GLU A 103 6.16 5.51 -21.84
C GLU A 103 5.60 6.78 -22.50
N SER A 104 4.35 6.68 -22.96
CA SER A 104 3.59 7.83 -23.43
C SER A 104 3.24 8.78 -22.29
N GLU A 105 2.94 10.04 -22.60
CA GLU A 105 2.45 11.00 -21.60
C GLU A 105 1.21 10.45 -20.87
N ILE A 106 0.30 9.76 -21.58
CA ILE A 106 -0.90 9.16 -21.00
C ILE A 106 -0.55 8.07 -19.97
N GLU A 107 0.44 7.21 -20.24
CA GLU A 107 0.88 6.19 -19.29
C GLU A 107 1.51 6.81 -18.04
N LEU A 108 2.31 7.86 -18.20
CA LEU A 108 2.89 8.59 -17.08
C LEU A 108 1.84 9.38 -16.28
N GLU A 109 0.82 9.94 -16.93
CA GLU A 109 -0.33 10.54 -16.24
C GLU A 109 -1.12 9.49 -15.44
N LYS A 110 -1.30 8.28 -15.97
CA LYS A 110 -1.89 7.15 -15.24
C LYS A 110 -1.02 6.75 -14.04
N LEU A 111 0.30 6.68 -14.22
CA LEU A 111 1.23 6.41 -13.13
C LEU A 111 1.12 7.46 -12.00
N SER A 112 0.81 8.72 -12.33
CA SER A 112 0.59 9.73 -11.31
C SER A 112 -0.56 9.39 -10.36
N ASN A 113 -1.61 8.71 -10.85
CA ASN A 113 -2.69 8.22 -9.99
C ASN A 113 -2.18 7.13 -9.04
N ASP A 114 -1.29 6.24 -9.50
CA ASP A 114 -0.69 5.19 -8.67
C ASP A 114 0.19 5.77 -7.56
N ILE A 115 0.78 6.94 -7.79
CA ILE A 115 1.63 7.63 -6.82
C ILE A 115 0.81 8.42 -5.80
N PHE A 116 -0.13 9.25 -6.27
CA PHE A 116 -0.74 10.32 -5.46
C PHE A 116 -2.11 9.99 -4.88
N THR A 117 -2.85 9.03 -5.44
CA THR A 117 -4.16 8.65 -4.89
C THR A 117 -4.01 8.30 -3.41
N PHE A 118 -4.96 8.75 -2.59
CA PHE A 118 -4.88 8.65 -1.13
C PHE A 118 -3.60 9.26 -0.52
N PHE A 119 -3.05 10.30 -1.14
CA PHE A 119 -1.84 11.01 -0.68
C PHE A 119 -0.58 10.13 -0.58
N GLY A 120 -0.52 9.02 -1.30
CA GLY A 120 0.59 8.07 -1.23
C GLY A 120 0.63 7.23 0.06
N LEU A 121 -0.47 7.15 0.82
CA LEU A 121 -0.53 6.49 2.13
C LEU A 121 -0.72 4.97 2.05
N GLY A 122 -1.16 4.43 0.92
CA GLY A 122 -1.46 3.02 0.75
C GLY A 122 -0.24 2.18 0.39
N CYS A 123 -0.23 0.89 0.76
CA CYS A 123 0.81 -0.05 0.33
C CYS A 123 0.81 -0.29 -1.18
N ARG A 124 -0.31 -0.01 -1.88
CA ARG A 124 -0.42 -0.09 -3.33
C ARG A 124 0.03 1.19 -4.04
N ASN A 125 0.29 2.29 -3.30
CA ASN A 125 0.88 3.48 -3.91
C ASN A 125 2.33 3.21 -4.33
N VAL A 126 2.68 3.66 -5.53
CA VAL A 126 4.04 3.58 -6.02
C VAL A 126 4.91 4.56 -5.23
N SER A 127 5.86 4.02 -4.49
CA SER A 127 6.81 4.77 -3.65
C SER A 127 8.26 4.63 -4.12
N LYS A 128 8.49 3.75 -5.09
CA LYS A 128 9.79 3.47 -5.70
C LYS A 128 9.66 3.35 -7.21
N ILE A 129 10.59 3.96 -7.96
CA ILE A 129 10.66 3.80 -9.42
C ILE A 129 12.05 3.33 -9.85
N TYR A 130 12.08 2.42 -10.80
CA TYR A 130 13.28 2.01 -11.51
C TYR A 130 13.30 2.66 -12.88
N PHE A 131 14.28 3.55 -13.11
CA PHE A 131 14.47 4.24 -14.38
C PHE A 131 15.62 3.61 -15.18
N PRO A 132 15.54 3.62 -16.52
CA PRO A 132 16.71 3.33 -17.34
C PRO A 132 17.75 4.44 -17.17
N ILE A 133 19.03 4.14 -17.45
CA ILE A 133 20.08 5.15 -17.47
C ILE A 133 19.74 6.22 -18.50
N ASN A 134 20.04 7.48 -18.18
CA ASN A 134 19.78 8.67 -19.02
C ASN A 134 18.27 8.96 -19.23
N TYR A 135 17.43 8.61 -18.27
CA TYR A 135 16.00 8.94 -18.30
C TYR A 135 15.78 10.47 -18.27
N ASN A 136 14.83 10.95 -19.06
CA ASN A 136 14.45 12.37 -19.07
C ASN A 136 13.39 12.66 -17.99
N PHE A 137 13.79 13.26 -16.89
CA PHE A 137 12.89 13.61 -15.78
C PHE A 137 11.91 14.73 -16.09
N ASP A 138 12.18 15.59 -17.09
CA ASP A 138 11.26 16.69 -17.45
C ASP A 138 9.91 16.13 -17.92
N VAL A 139 9.94 15.06 -18.74
CA VAL A 139 8.72 14.37 -19.19
C VAL A 139 7.97 13.77 -18.03
N PHE A 140 8.69 13.14 -17.09
CA PHE A 140 8.10 12.57 -15.88
C PHE A 140 7.42 13.65 -15.04
N PHE A 141 8.12 14.72 -14.69
CA PHE A 141 7.55 15.78 -13.86
C PHE A 141 6.37 16.49 -14.54
N LYS A 142 6.41 16.70 -15.86
CA LYS A 142 5.29 17.26 -16.62
C LYS A 142 4.01 16.43 -16.43
N SER A 143 4.11 15.12 -16.50
CA SER A 143 2.96 14.21 -16.33
C SER A 143 2.43 14.16 -14.89
N MET A 144 3.22 14.61 -13.89
CA MET A 144 2.79 14.70 -12.49
C MET A 144 1.92 15.93 -12.20
N TYR A 145 1.95 16.98 -13.03
CA TYR A 145 1.28 18.27 -12.77
C TYR A 145 -0.24 18.16 -12.59
N LYS A 146 -0.87 17.14 -13.12
CA LYS A 146 -2.28 16.83 -12.84
C LYS A 146 -2.60 16.82 -11.34
N TRP A 147 -1.62 16.52 -10.50
CA TRP A 147 -1.73 16.42 -9.06
C TRP A 147 -1.17 17.63 -8.29
N GLU A 148 -0.84 18.75 -8.97
CA GLU A 148 -0.26 19.93 -8.33
C GLU A 148 -1.04 20.42 -7.10
N ASN A 149 -2.37 20.32 -7.15
CA ASN A 149 -3.27 20.76 -6.08
C ASN A 149 -3.16 19.90 -4.79
N ILE A 150 -2.44 18.77 -4.81
CA ILE A 150 -2.24 17.92 -3.64
C ILE A 150 -1.52 18.67 -2.52
N ILE A 151 -0.70 19.67 -2.87
CA ILE A 151 0.04 20.50 -1.91
C ILE A 151 -0.87 21.37 -1.04
N TYR A 152 -2.11 21.64 -1.44
CA TYR A 152 -3.07 22.39 -0.63
C TYR A 152 -3.63 21.55 0.54
N ASN A 153 -3.41 20.25 0.56
CA ASN A 153 -3.69 19.46 1.76
C ASN A 153 -2.61 19.72 2.82
N HIS A 154 -3.02 20.29 3.97
CA HIS A 154 -2.09 20.69 5.03
C HIS A 154 -1.16 19.58 5.52
N LYS A 155 -1.67 18.35 5.66
CA LYS A 155 -0.86 17.21 6.12
C LYS A 155 0.16 16.81 5.06
N TYR A 156 -0.23 16.82 3.80
CA TYR A 156 0.67 16.52 2.69
C TYR A 156 1.76 17.60 2.57
N ALA A 157 1.38 18.87 2.57
CA ALA A 157 2.30 19.99 2.52
C ALA A 157 3.30 20.00 3.69
N SER A 158 2.84 19.68 4.90
CA SER A 158 3.73 19.56 6.06
C SER A 158 4.78 18.48 5.88
N ASN A 159 4.40 17.31 5.34
CA ASN A 159 5.34 16.24 5.01
C ASN A 159 6.32 16.66 3.91
N TYR A 160 5.83 17.31 2.84
CA TYR A 160 6.68 17.81 1.76
C TYR A 160 7.73 18.77 2.29
N ASN A 161 7.31 19.80 3.04
CA ASN A 161 8.23 20.80 3.60
C ASN A 161 9.24 20.18 4.58
N TYR A 162 8.79 19.28 5.43
CA TYR A 162 9.66 18.55 6.36
C TYR A 162 10.73 17.74 5.61
N ASN A 163 10.32 16.90 4.66
CA ASN A 163 11.24 16.05 3.91
C ASN A 163 12.19 16.88 3.03
N ARG A 164 11.69 17.97 2.43
CA ARG A 164 12.52 18.92 1.70
C ARG A 164 13.60 19.53 2.58
N THR A 165 13.21 20.02 3.75
CA THR A 165 14.14 20.63 4.72
C THR A 165 15.21 19.64 5.18
N ILE A 166 14.83 18.41 5.55
CA ILE A 166 15.81 17.39 5.96
C ILE A 166 16.80 17.10 4.84
N ASN A 167 16.32 16.90 3.60
CA ASN A 167 17.24 16.62 2.49
C ASN A 167 18.18 17.81 2.19
N LEU A 168 17.74 19.06 2.38
CA LEU A 168 18.60 20.24 2.23
C LEU A 168 19.66 20.33 3.34
N ILE A 169 19.29 20.07 4.61
CA ILE A 169 20.22 20.05 5.76
C ILE A 169 21.27 18.96 5.58
N ASP A 170 20.85 17.76 5.18
CA ASP A 170 21.72 16.61 4.96
C ASP A 170 22.54 16.71 3.66
N LYS A 171 22.33 17.76 2.87
CA LYS A 171 22.95 17.98 1.55
C LYS A 171 22.76 16.80 0.58
N ASN A 172 21.63 16.10 0.69
CA ASN A 172 21.27 15.06 -0.26
C ASN A 172 20.88 15.68 -1.61
N ALA A 173 21.31 15.07 -2.70
CA ALA A 173 20.83 15.42 -4.02
C ALA A 173 19.40 14.90 -4.23
N PHE A 174 18.50 15.75 -4.70
CA PHE A 174 17.14 15.41 -5.07
C PHE A 174 16.61 16.35 -6.16
N LEU A 175 15.55 15.93 -6.84
CA LEU A 175 14.78 16.74 -7.77
C LEU A 175 13.41 17.01 -7.15
N GLU A 176 12.79 18.14 -7.48
CA GLU A 176 11.46 18.50 -6.98
C GLU A 176 10.67 19.34 -7.98
N ASN A 177 9.34 19.33 -7.85
CA ASN A 177 8.45 20.14 -8.68
C ASN A 177 7.46 21.00 -7.87
N GLY A 178 7.74 21.22 -6.58
CA GLY A 178 6.89 21.99 -5.67
C GLY A 178 5.90 21.16 -4.85
N PHE A 179 5.67 19.90 -5.18
CA PHE A 179 4.80 18.99 -4.43
C PHE A 179 5.31 17.55 -4.35
N LEU A 180 6.30 17.18 -5.13
CA LEU A 180 6.94 15.86 -5.12
C LEU A 180 8.46 16.02 -5.06
N ILE A 181 9.09 15.24 -4.19
CA ILE A 181 10.54 15.07 -4.11
C ILE A 181 10.89 13.73 -4.76
N LEU A 182 11.81 13.74 -5.72
CA LEU A 182 12.36 12.55 -6.36
C LEU A 182 13.82 12.37 -5.90
N LYS A 183 14.13 11.28 -5.20
CA LYS A 183 15.42 11.05 -4.57
C LYS A 183 16.00 9.70 -4.98
N GLU A 184 17.27 9.69 -5.40
CA GLU A 184 17.98 8.45 -5.62
C GLU A 184 18.27 7.76 -4.28
N SER A 185 17.86 6.51 -4.14
CA SER A 185 18.05 5.73 -2.92
C SER A 185 17.88 4.24 -3.16
N LYS A 186 18.64 3.43 -2.44
CA LYS A 186 18.47 1.97 -2.41
C LYS A 186 17.38 1.51 -1.45
N GLU A 187 16.84 2.39 -0.63
CA GLU A 187 15.75 2.09 0.28
C GLU A 187 14.47 1.76 -0.50
N ASN A 188 13.59 0.99 0.11
CA ASN A 188 12.35 0.54 -0.49
C ASN A 188 11.13 1.32 -0.02
N HIS A 189 11.18 1.92 1.16
CA HIS A 189 10.07 2.68 1.73
C HIS A 189 10.39 4.16 1.71
N SER A 190 9.50 4.95 1.14
CA SER A 190 9.60 6.41 1.11
C SER A 190 8.64 7.06 2.10
N PRO A 191 8.98 8.22 2.67
CA PRO A 191 8.01 9.04 3.37
C PRO A 191 7.02 9.68 2.38
N ILE A 192 5.91 10.21 2.91
CA ILE A 192 4.92 10.94 2.11
C ILE A 192 5.60 12.08 1.36
N SER A 193 5.18 12.34 0.13
CA SER A 193 5.70 13.35 -0.79
C SER A 193 7.12 13.09 -1.33
N VAL A 194 7.72 11.97 -0.98
CA VAL A 194 9.00 11.53 -1.53
C VAL A 194 8.79 10.29 -2.37
N LEU A 195 9.34 10.27 -3.56
CA LEU A 195 9.39 9.13 -4.45
C LEU A 195 10.85 8.73 -4.60
N LEU A 196 11.17 7.50 -4.22
CA LEU A 196 12.53 7.00 -4.35
C LEU A 196 12.77 6.45 -5.76
N TYR A 197 13.99 6.53 -6.24
CA TYR A 197 14.31 5.90 -7.50
C TYR A 197 15.71 5.26 -7.50
N GLU A 198 15.89 4.36 -8.44
CA GLU A 198 17.18 3.79 -8.82
C GLU A 198 17.28 3.64 -10.33
N TYR A 199 18.50 3.78 -10.86
CA TYR A 199 18.77 3.44 -12.25
C TYR A 199 19.01 1.94 -12.42
N TYR A 200 18.59 1.41 -13.55
CA TYR A 200 18.98 0.08 -14.01
C TYR A 200 19.68 0.13 -15.37
N LYS A 201 20.67 -0.75 -15.55
CA LYS A 201 21.43 -0.87 -16.81
C LYS A 201 20.81 -1.88 -17.77
N ASN A 202 20.30 -2.96 -17.21
CA ASN A 202 19.65 -3.99 -18.01
C ASN A 202 18.52 -4.65 -17.20
N ILE A 203 17.53 -5.15 -17.92
CA ILE A 203 16.32 -5.77 -17.36
C ILE A 203 16.60 -7.07 -16.61
N LYS A 204 17.60 -7.85 -17.05
CA LYS A 204 17.90 -9.15 -16.41
C LYS A 204 18.36 -8.95 -14.97
N ASP A 205 19.22 -7.96 -14.74
CA ASP A 205 19.72 -7.68 -13.38
C ASP A 205 18.63 -7.04 -12.51
N LEU A 206 17.79 -6.16 -13.10
CA LEU A 206 16.65 -5.62 -12.41
C LEU A 206 15.67 -6.72 -11.96
N ARG A 207 15.36 -7.68 -12.83
CA ARG A 207 14.50 -8.83 -12.47
C ARG A 207 15.07 -9.66 -11.32
N LYS A 208 16.40 -9.89 -11.29
CA LYS A 208 17.05 -10.57 -10.16
C LYS A 208 16.89 -9.76 -8.87
N LYS A 209 17.10 -8.45 -8.94
CA LYS A 209 16.93 -7.54 -7.79
C LYS A 209 15.51 -7.57 -7.26
N ILE A 210 14.51 -7.41 -8.13
CA ILE A 210 13.09 -7.44 -7.76
C ILE A 210 12.73 -8.77 -7.10
N LYS A 211 13.22 -9.90 -7.62
CA LYS A 211 12.98 -11.21 -7.02
C LYS A 211 13.48 -11.32 -5.57
N LEU A 212 14.55 -10.62 -5.21
CA LEU A 212 15.08 -10.62 -3.84
C LEU A 212 14.18 -9.86 -2.87
N ILE A 213 13.45 -8.85 -3.35
CA ILE A 213 12.55 -8.00 -2.56
C ILE A 213 11.06 -8.30 -2.78
N GLU A 214 10.75 -9.35 -3.53
CA GLU A 214 9.37 -9.70 -3.93
C GLU A 214 8.43 -9.87 -2.73
N LYS A 215 8.94 -10.36 -1.61
CA LYS A 215 8.18 -10.52 -0.37
C LYS A 215 7.75 -9.21 0.27
N ASP A 216 8.44 -8.11 -0.03
CA ASP A 216 8.15 -6.79 0.51
C ASP A 216 7.33 -5.94 -0.48
N LEU A 217 7.13 -6.46 -1.70
CA LEU A 217 6.35 -5.79 -2.74
C LEU A 217 4.87 -6.14 -2.66
N GLN A 218 4.02 -5.11 -2.81
CA GLN A 218 2.58 -5.27 -2.97
C GLN A 218 2.19 -5.29 -4.46
N CYS A 219 2.68 -4.33 -5.24
CA CYS A 219 2.45 -4.23 -6.67
C CYS A 219 3.73 -3.87 -7.41
N ILE A 220 3.80 -4.30 -8.67
CA ILE A 220 4.78 -3.82 -9.65
C ILE A 220 3.98 -3.24 -10.82
N VAL A 221 4.19 -1.95 -11.09
CA VAL A 221 3.60 -1.28 -12.24
C VAL A 221 4.62 -1.28 -13.36
N SER A 222 4.28 -1.86 -14.48
CA SER A 222 5.16 -1.89 -15.65
C SER A 222 4.39 -2.28 -16.92
N SER A 223 5.08 -2.24 -18.07
CA SER A 223 4.54 -2.66 -19.36
C SER A 223 5.42 -3.77 -19.90
N ASN A 224 5.00 -5.02 -19.75
CA ASN A 224 5.68 -6.24 -20.22
C ASN A 224 7.07 -6.53 -19.59
N PHE A 225 7.32 -6.08 -18.36
CA PHE A 225 8.56 -6.36 -17.66
C PHE A 225 8.46 -7.52 -16.66
N TYR A 226 7.29 -7.72 -16.06
CA TYR A 226 7.11 -8.70 -14.99
C TYR A 226 5.83 -9.53 -15.20
N LYS A 227 5.81 -10.77 -14.72
CA LYS A 227 4.71 -11.73 -15.00
C LYS A 227 3.38 -11.32 -14.37
N ASN A 228 3.41 -10.73 -13.18
CA ASN A 228 2.23 -10.33 -12.40
C ASN A 228 2.25 -8.82 -12.18
N GLU A 229 2.46 -8.07 -13.26
CA GLU A 229 2.46 -6.61 -13.22
C GLU A 229 1.04 -6.05 -13.21
N VAL A 230 0.93 -4.84 -12.70
CA VAL A 230 -0.28 -4.02 -12.74
C VAL A 230 -0.09 -2.98 -13.83
N GLU A 231 -1.12 -2.73 -14.61
CA GLU A 231 -1.11 -1.66 -15.61
C GLU A 231 -1.01 -0.28 -14.96
N PHE A 232 -0.48 0.69 -15.71
CA PHE A 232 -0.41 2.07 -15.24
C PHE A 232 -1.80 2.63 -14.89
N GLY A 233 -1.94 3.16 -13.68
CA GLY A 233 -3.18 3.74 -13.17
C GLY A 233 -4.11 2.75 -12.46
N GLU A 234 -3.74 1.46 -12.39
CA GLU A 234 -4.62 0.42 -11.88
C GLU A 234 -4.26 -0.09 -10.48
N THR A 235 -3.22 0.47 -9.83
CA THR A 235 -2.83 -0.01 -8.49
C THR A 235 -3.92 0.19 -7.45
N GLN A 236 -4.76 1.21 -7.62
CA GLN A 236 -5.83 1.56 -6.68
C GLN A 236 -7.20 0.94 -7.05
N ASN A 237 -7.24 0.10 -8.09
CA ASN A 237 -8.43 -0.61 -8.56
C ASN A 237 -8.28 -2.14 -8.39
N PRO A 238 -7.96 -2.66 -7.19
CA PRO A 238 -7.81 -4.09 -6.98
C PRO A 238 -9.15 -4.81 -7.17
N LYS A 239 -9.10 -5.99 -7.75
CA LYS A 239 -10.24 -6.92 -7.79
C LYS A 239 -10.46 -7.55 -6.42
N LEU A 240 -11.63 -8.13 -6.17
CA LEU A 240 -11.90 -8.86 -4.92
C LEU A 240 -10.97 -10.07 -4.71
N SER A 241 -10.40 -10.61 -5.80
CA SER A 241 -9.40 -11.68 -5.77
C SER A 241 -7.96 -11.20 -5.56
N ASP A 242 -7.72 -9.88 -5.53
CA ASP A 242 -6.39 -9.31 -5.33
C ASP A 242 -6.14 -9.12 -3.83
N TYR A 243 -5.82 -10.22 -3.17
CA TYR A 243 -5.59 -10.23 -1.72
C TYR A 243 -4.38 -9.38 -1.34
N ALA A 244 -4.50 -8.72 -0.19
CA ALA A 244 -3.35 -8.02 0.39
C ALA A 244 -2.22 -9.02 0.68
N ASP A 245 -0.98 -8.59 0.44
CA ASP A 245 0.24 -9.40 0.60
C ASP A 245 0.30 -10.64 -0.29
N ASN A 246 -0.55 -10.74 -1.32
CA ASN A 246 -0.68 -11.91 -2.19
C ASN A 246 -0.98 -13.22 -1.41
N ILE A 247 -1.62 -13.11 -0.24
CA ILE A 247 -2.04 -14.25 0.58
C ILE A 247 -3.54 -14.44 0.40
N ASP A 248 -3.95 -15.57 -0.14
CA ASP A 248 -5.37 -15.92 -0.24
C ASP A 248 -5.97 -16.05 1.15
N THR A 249 -6.71 -15.01 1.54
CA THR A 249 -7.32 -14.92 2.87
C THR A 249 -8.47 -15.91 3.03
N ILE A 250 -9.21 -16.20 1.95
CA ILE A 250 -10.32 -17.17 2.01
C ILE A 250 -9.76 -18.58 2.17
N ASP A 251 -8.74 -18.94 1.39
CA ASP A 251 -8.09 -20.25 1.52
C ASP A 251 -7.55 -20.45 2.94
N PHE A 252 -6.82 -19.47 3.48
CA PHE A 252 -6.36 -19.48 4.88
C PHE A 252 -7.50 -19.69 5.86
N LEU A 253 -8.66 -19.08 5.66
CA LEU A 253 -9.80 -19.20 6.58
C LEU A 253 -10.50 -20.56 6.48
N LEU A 254 -10.49 -21.20 5.31
CA LEU A 254 -11.14 -22.50 5.06
C LEU A 254 -10.30 -23.70 5.48
N ILE A 255 -8.97 -23.59 5.56
CA ILE A 255 -8.10 -24.66 6.07
C ILE A 255 -8.48 -24.96 7.53
N LYS A 256 -8.73 -26.23 7.83
CA LYS A 256 -9.07 -26.72 9.19
C LYS A 256 -7.85 -26.85 10.06
#